data_6ac2fd228882285a0671fe58831380c7
#
_entry.id   6ac2fd228882285a0671fe58831380c7
#
_cell.length_a   1.000
_cell.length_b   1.000
_cell.length_c   1.000
_cell.angle_alpha   90.00
_cell.angle_beta   90.00
_cell.angle_gamma   90.00
#
_symmetry.space_group_name_H-M   'P 1'
#
loop_
_entity.id
_entity.type
_entity.pdbx_description
1 polymer ?
#
loop_
_entity_poly.entity_id
_entity_poly.type
_entity_poly.pdbx_seq_one_letter_code
_entity_poly.pdbx_strand_id
1 'polypeptide(L)'
;MDGLRAAAALAVVMIHASAGQTSDAALVWNQLSRFAVPLFLVLTGFGHAGALAEGKFERQGLKAVRRRLSRVLIPYFIWSAAYLALDFVLGTPHEHPLRDLLTGGAYVHLYYIFVLVQFILLSDLFCAAMHRHPACTMVLSAAVTFAMQGLIACAVNGYLTFYSPLPPARYFLSWVIFYTGGIWLRLHDGWQHCPLRLSLPLWLLSAACVLLTAHFFPSLAPSSLRPDLVLYVFTTGLLLWTLCSRTQTLPAPVRFIARHSFGLYLVHPMVLRLWNAWTTHHPPVIYLRLSQMYLLGFGGGLAAAVLLSFLPFGTLLGGARRKTRS
;
A
#
# COMPACT_ATOMS: atom_id res chain seq x y z
N MET A 1 2.58 13.95 -7.02
CA MET A 1 1.99 12.95 -6.10
C MET A 1 0.96 12.03 -6.74
N ASP A 2 0.06 12.53 -7.59
CA ASP A 2 -0.97 11.69 -8.20
C ASP A 2 -0.41 10.59 -9.10
N GLY A 3 0.68 10.83 -9.84
CA GLY A 3 1.33 9.78 -10.64
C GLY A 3 1.84 8.61 -9.79
N LEU A 4 2.49 8.90 -8.64
CA LEU A 4 2.96 7.88 -7.72
C LEU A 4 1.79 7.10 -7.10
N ARG A 5 0.70 7.81 -6.75
CA ARG A 5 -0.51 7.19 -6.20
C ARG A 5 -1.19 6.26 -7.21
N ALA A 6 -1.27 6.69 -8.48
CA ALA A 6 -1.81 5.86 -9.55
C ALA A 6 -0.95 4.61 -9.79
N ALA A 7 0.38 4.76 -9.85
CA ALA A 7 1.31 3.64 -10.01
C ALA A 7 1.21 2.63 -8.85
N ALA A 8 1.14 3.11 -7.61
CA ALA A 8 0.95 2.25 -6.45
C ALA A 8 -0.41 1.52 -6.47
N ALA A 9 -1.48 2.17 -6.93
CA ALA A 9 -2.79 1.55 -7.08
C ALA A 9 -2.81 0.46 -8.17
N LEU A 10 -2.13 0.68 -9.30
CA LEU A 10 -1.95 -0.34 -10.33
C LEU A 10 -1.13 -1.52 -9.82
N ALA A 11 -0.04 -1.24 -9.10
CA ALA A 11 0.84 -2.27 -8.57
C ALA A 11 0.17 -3.13 -7.49
N VAL A 12 -0.68 -2.56 -6.61
CA VAL A 12 -1.38 -3.38 -5.60
C VAL A 12 -2.38 -4.35 -6.24
N VAL A 13 -3.04 -3.96 -7.33
CA VAL A 13 -3.89 -4.89 -8.09
C VAL A 13 -3.06 -6.01 -8.71
N MET A 14 -1.86 -5.69 -9.23
CA MET A 14 -0.95 -6.70 -9.81
C MET A 14 -0.50 -7.73 -8.76
N ILE A 15 -0.19 -7.31 -7.53
CA ILE A 15 0.15 -8.23 -6.43
C ILE A 15 -0.96 -9.27 -6.22
N HIS A 16 -2.21 -8.85 -6.20
CA HIS A 16 -3.34 -9.74 -5.94
C HIS A 16 -3.75 -10.56 -7.18
N ALA A 17 -3.64 -9.99 -8.37
CA ALA A 17 -3.92 -10.71 -9.62
C ALA A 17 -2.89 -11.80 -9.93
N SER A 18 -1.63 -11.62 -9.50
CA SER A 18 -0.55 -12.60 -9.67
C SER A 18 -0.44 -13.59 -8.50
N ALA A 19 -1.17 -13.38 -7.41
CA ALA A 19 -1.15 -14.28 -6.26
C ALA A 19 -1.66 -15.68 -6.64
N GLY A 20 -0.89 -16.70 -6.26
CA GLY A 20 -1.21 -18.11 -6.58
C GLY A 20 -0.91 -18.54 -8.02
N GLN A 21 -0.42 -17.65 -8.88
CA GLN A 21 0.04 -18.01 -10.22
C GLN A 21 1.51 -18.41 -10.19
N THR A 22 1.87 -19.49 -10.94
CA THR A 22 3.20 -20.10 -10.92
C THR A 22 4.05 -19.76 -12.15
N SER A 23 3.54 -18.97 -13.10
CA SER A 23 4.31 -18.56 -14.28
C SER A 23 5.42 -17.57 -13.90
N ASP A 24 6.56 -17.64 -14.58
CA ASP A 24 7.69 -16.71 -14.37
C ASP A 24 7.27 -15.26 -14.52
N ALA A 25 6.43 -14.96 -15.50
CA ALA A 25 5.86 -13.62 -15.68
C ALA A 25 5.07 -13.16 -14.45
N ALA A 26 4.25 -14.05 -13.85
CA ALA A 26 3.49 -13.72 -12.66
C ALA A 26 4.42 -13.47 -11.45
N LEU A 27 5.46 -14.29 -11.30
CA LEU A 27 6.47 -14.10 -10.26
C LEU A 27 7.18 -12.75 -10.41
N VAL A 28 7.68 -12.44 -11.60
CA VAL A 28 8.39 -11.19 -11.89
C VAL A 28 7.49 -9.97 -11.61
N TRP A 29 6.27 -9.96 -12.17
CA TRP A 29 5.35 -8.84 -11.96
C TRP A 29 4.88 -8.70 -10.51
N ASN A 30 4.71 -9.82 -9.79
CA ASN A 30 4.43 -9.80 -8.36
C ASN A 30 5.54 -9.09 -7.60
N GLN A 31 6.80 -9.49 -7.84
CA GLN A 31 7.95 -8.91 -7.14
C GLN A 31 8.14 -7.43 -7.46
N LEU A 32 8.08 -7.06 -8.75
CA LEU A 32 8.20 -5.67 -9.17
C LEU A 32 7.05 -4.77 -8.66
N SER A 33 5.92 -5.36 -8.30
CA SER A 33 4.77 -4.62 -7.74
C SER A 33 4.82 -4.44 -6.21
N ARG A 34 5.75 -5.11 -5.51
CA ARG A 34 5.84 -5.09 -4.04
C ARG A 34 6.11 -3.72 -3.42
N PHE A 35 6.51 -2.73 -4.21
CA PHE A 35 6.67 -1.35 -3.74
C PHE A 35 5.33 -0.68 -3.38
N ALA A 36 4.18 -1.21 -3.81
CA ALA A 36 2.89 -0.54 -3.73
C ALA A 36 2.50 -0.10 -2.31
N VAL A 37 2.45 -1.04 -1.37
CA VAL A 37 2.04 -0.75 0.02
C VAL A 37 3.03 0.17 0.73
N PRO A 38 4.35 -0.08 0.70
CA PRO A 38 5.32 0.84 1.28
C PRO A 38 5.28 2.24 0.66
N LEU A 39 5.07 2.36 -0.66
CA LEU A 39 4.98 3.66 -1.32
C LEU A 39 3.74 4.45 -0.85
N PHE A 40 2.61 3.81 -0.58
CA PHE A 40 1.47 4.49 0.03
C PHE A 40 1.81 5.05 1.42
N LEU A 41 2.66 4.38 2.21
CA LEU A 41 3.14 4.91 3.49
C LEU A 41 4.07 6.11 3.30
N VAL A 42 4.99 6.05 2.32
CA VAL A 42 5.82 7.22 1.94
C VAL A 42 4.93 8.41 1.57
N LEU A 43 3.92 8.20 0.72
CA LEU A 43 2.98 9.25 0.31
C LEU A 43 2.16 9.79 1.49
N THR A 44 1.84 8.94 2.47
CA THR A 44 1.13 9.34 3.69
C THR A 44 2.02 10.22 4.57
N GLY A 45 3.26 9.81 4.83
CA GLY A 45 4.23 10.61 5.59
C GLY A 45 4.50 11.96 4.94
N PHE A 46 4.70 11.98 3.63
CA PHE A 46 4.85 13.19 2.84
C PHE A 46 3.65 14.14 2.97
N GLY A 47 2.42 13.59 2.94
CA GLY A 47 1.21 14.39 3.10
C GLY A 47 1.02 14.93 4.52
N HIS A 48 1.39 14.16 5.55
CA HIS A 48 1.29 14.59 6.95
C HIS A 48 2.30 15.71 7.29
N ALA A 49 3.46 15.73 6.64
CA ALA A 49 4.48 16.76 6.83
C ALA A 49 4.18 18.07 6.07
N GLY A 50 3.07 18.20 5.35
CA GLY A 50 2.76 19.39 4.54
C GLY A 50 2.74 20.69 5.35
N ALA A 51 2.04 20.72 6.48
CA ALA A 51 1.99 21.89 7.36
C ALA A 51 3.36 22.21 7.99
N LEU A 52 4.16 21.19 8.30
CA LEU A 52 5.51 21.35 8.83
C LEU A 52 6.45 21.99 7.79
N ALA A 53 6.37 21.56 6.53
CA ALA A 53 7.15 22.13 5.43
C ALA A 53 6.82 23.61 5.15
N GLU A 54 5.62 24.08 5.52
CA GLU A 54 5.20 25.46 5.43
C GLU A 54 5.60 26.31 6.69
N GLY A 55 6.45 25.73 7.57
CA GLY A 55 6.88 26.40 8.82
C GLY A 55 5.77 26.52 9.88
N LYS A 56 4.62 25.88 9.66
CA LYS A 56 3.46 25.89 10.55
C LYS A 56 3.37 24.60 11.33
N PHE A 57 4.38 24.33 12.18
CA PHE A 57 4.29 23.19 13.08
C PHE A 57 3.38 23.52 14.26
N GLU A 58 2.08 23.40 14.03
CA GLU A 58 1.09 23.27 15.09
C GLU A 58 0.73 21.80 15.24
N ARG A 59 0.67 21.31 16.49
CA ARG A 59 0.13 19.98 16.77
C ARG A 59 -1.25 19.89 16.12
N GLN A 60 -1.46 18.84 15.37
CA GLN A 60 -2.74 18.60 14.73
C GLN A 60 -3.78 18.36 15.85
N GLY A 61 -4.67 19.31 16.04
CA GLY A 61 -5.70 19.19 17.05
C GLY A 61 -6.54 17.92 16.87
N LEU A 62 -7.07 17.39 17.97
CA LEU A 62 -7.89 16.18 18.03
C LEU A 62 -8.96 16.11 16.92
N LYS A 63 -9.52 17.26 16.53
CA LYS A 63 -10.49 17.39 15.43
C LYS A 63 -9.90 16.99 14.06
N ALA A 64 -8.63 17.29 13.79
CA ALA A 64 -7.96 16.93 12.54
C ALA A 64 -7.65 15.43 12.51
N VAL A 65 -7.16 14.86 13.60
CA VAL A 65 -6.91 13.42 13.75
C VAL A 65 -8.23 12.65 13.58
N ARG A 66 -9.29 13.01 14.29
CA ARG A 66 -10.61 12.40 14.17
C ARG A 66 -11.13 12.43 12.73
N ARG A 67 -10.99 13.56 12.03
CA ARG A 67 -11.40 13.70 10.62
C ARG A 67 -10.60 12.79 9.68
N ARG A 68 -9.29 12.56 9.94
CA ARG A 68 -8.47 11.64 9.17
C ARG A 68 -8.86 10.19 9.45
N LEU A 69 -9.00 9.83 10.72
CA LEU A 69 -9.42 8.51 11.15
C LEU A 69 -10.79 8.13 10.57
N SER A 70 -11.79 9.02 10.64
CA SER A 70 -13.12 8.70 10.12
C SER A 70 -13.14 8.42 8.62
N ARG A 71 -12.29 9.12 7.83
CA ARG A 71 -12.19 8.91 6.39
C ARG A 71 -11.61 7.54 6.02
N VAL A 72 -10.89 6.92 6.93
CA VAL A 72 -10.21 5.62 6.71
C VAL A 72 -10.97 4.50 7.41
N LEU A 73 -11.38 4.72 8.67
CA LEU A 73 -12.02 3.70 9.50
C LEU A 73 -13.44 3.37 9.06
N ILE A 74 -14.23 4.36 8.61
CA ILE A 74 -15.60 4.09 8.18
C ILE A 74 -15.61 3.16 6.96
N PRO A 75 -14.92 3.47 5.85
CA PRO A 75 -14.82 2.52 4.74
C PRO A 75 -14.21 1.18 5.16
N TYR A 76 -13.20 1.20 6.02
CA TYR A 76 -12.54 0.00 6.51
C TYR A 76 -13.53 -0.95 7.19
N PHE A 77 -14.33 -0.48 8.14
CA PHE A 77 -15.29 -1.33 8.85
C PHE A 77 -16.39 -1.87 7.93
N ILE A 78 -16.88 -1.03 6.99
CA ILE A 78 -17.88 -1.46 6.02
C ILE A 78 -17.34 -2.58 5.14
N TRP A 79 -16.13 -2.40 4.57
CA TRP A 79 -15.52 -3.41 3.70
C TRP A 79 -15.07 -4.65 4.48
N SER A 80 -14.56 -4.50 5.70
CA SER A 80 -14.22 -5.65 6.55
C SER A 80 -15.47 -6.50 6.83
N ALA A 81 -16.60 -5.88 7.18
CA ALA A 81 -17.86 -6.59 7.36
C ALA A 81 -18.32 -7.26 6.06
N ALA A 82 -18.19 -6.59 4.90
CA ALA A 82 -18.56 -7.15 3.61
C ALA A 82 -17.70 -8.38 3.23
N TYR A 83 -16.37 -8.34 3.50
CA TYR A 83 -15.49 -9.50 3.27
C TYR A 83 -15.82 -10.67 4.20
N LEU A 84 -16.02 -10.41 5.49
CA LEU A 84 -16.42 -11.45 6.46
C LEU A 84 -17.77 -12.09 6.09
N ALA A 85 -18.75 -11.28 5.66
CA ALA A 85 -20.04 -11.76 5.20
C ALA A 85 -19.92 -12.60 3.93
N LEU A 86 -19.08 -12.16 2.97
CA LEU A 86 -18.83 -12.92 1.75
C LEU A 86 -18.18 -14.27 2.06
N ASP A 87 -17.14 -14.31 2.90
CA ASP A 87 -16.46 -15.55 3.25
C ASP A 87 -17.39 -16.49 4.03
N PHE A 88 -18.29 -15.96 4.87
CA PHE A 88 -19.34 -16.76 5.52
C PHE A 88 -20.29 -17.40 4.49
N VAL A 89 -20.77 -16.63 3.50
CA VAL A 89 -21.66 -17.14 2.43
C VAL A 89 -20.95 -18.17 1.54
N LEU A 90 -19.65 -18.01 1.32
CA LEU A 90 -18.83 -18.92 0.51
C LEU A 90 -18.38 -20.18 1.28
N GLY A 91 -18.84 -20.38 2.53
CA GLY A 91 -18.51 -21.55 3.34
C GLY A 91 -17.07 -21.56 3.89
N THR A 92 -16.43 -20.39 3.96
CA THR A 92 -15.08 -20.21 4.52
C THR A 92 -15.11 -19.21 5.69
N PRO A 93 -15.91 -19.43 6.76
CA PRO A 93 -16.07 -18.48 7.85
C PRO A 93 -14.76 -18.31 8.63
N HIS A 94 -14.54 -17.11 9.15
CA HIS A 94 -13.43 -16.82 10.04
C HIS A 94 -13.69 -17.39 11.45
N GLU A 95 -12.67 -17.97 12.09
CA GLU A 95 -12.77 -18.47 13.47
C GLU A 95 -13.00 -17.32 14.48
N HIS A 96 -12.37 -16.17 14.24
CA HIS A 96 -12.42 -15.01 15.13
C HIS A 96 -12.83 -13.73 14.38
N PRO A 97 -14.07 -13.62 13.86
CA PRO A 97 -14.47 -12.53 12.97
C PRO A 97 -14.36 -11.13 13.62
N LEU A 98 -14.65 -11.01 14.91
CA LEU A 98 -14.52 -9.74 15.63
C LEU A 98 -13.04 -9.29 15.75
N ARG A 99 -12.13 -10.22 16.05
CA ARG A 99 -10.70 -9.94 16.07
C ARG A 99 -10.23 -9.51 14.70
N ASP A 100 -10.64 -10.19 13.64
CA ASP A 100 -10.25 -9.90 12.27
C ASP A 100 -10.81 -8.56 11.81
N LEU A 101 -12.05 -8.24 12.17
CA LEU A 101 -12.66 -6.92 11.95
C LEU A 101 -11.84 -5.80 12.61
N LEU A 102 -11.34 -6.00 13.83
CA LEU A 102 -10.66 -4.96 14.60
C LEU A 102 -9.16 -4.83 14.25
N THR A 103 -8.55 -5.87 13.71
CA THR A 103 -7.08 -5.95 13.51
C THR A 103 -6.62 -5.98 12.06
N GLY A 104 -7.50 -5.74 11.10
CA GLY A 104 -7.16 -5.80 9.66
C GLY A 104 -7.05 -7.22 9.12
N GLY A 105 -7.69 -8.20 9.78
CA GLY A 105 -7.66 -9.61 9.41
C GLY A 105 -8.79 -10.06 8.51
N ALA A 106 -9.82 -9.24 8.33
CA ALA A 106 -11.00 -9.60 7.56
C ALA A 106 -10.69 -9.92 6.07
N TYR A 107 -9.61 -9.37 5.51
CA TYR A 107 -9.06 -9.79 4.23
C TYR A 107 -7.58 -9.39 4.08
N VAL A 108 -6.86 -10.08 3.21
CA VAL A 108 -5.39 -10.03 3.08
C VAL A 108 -4.79 -8.64 2.88
N HIS A 109 -5.49 -7.67 2.30
CA HIS A 109 -5.00 -6.32 2.07
C HIS A 109 -5.35 -5.33 3.19
N LEU A 110 -6.36 -5.62 4.01
CA LEU A 110 -6.92 -4.68 4.99
C LEU A 110 -5.96 -4.38 6.16
N TYR A 111 -4.93 -5.21 6.37
CA TYR A 111 -3.90 -4.94 7.37
C TYR A 111 -3.23 -3.57 7.17
N TYR A 112 -3.10 -3.11 5.92
CA TYR A 112 -2.51 -1.79 5.63
C TYR A 112 -3.31 -0.65 6.26
N ILE A 113 -4.65 -0.75 6.26
CA ILE A 113 -5.50 0.26 6.91
C ILE A 113 -5.25 0.28 8.42
N PHE A 114 -5.08 -0.89 9.04
CA PHE A 114 -4.74 -0.99 10.45
C PHE A 114 -3.38 -0.35 10.76
N VAL A 115 -2.37 -0.55 9.91
CA VAL A 115 -1.07 0.13 10.00
C VAL A 115 -1.21 1.64 9.78
N LEU A 116 -2.01 2.06 8.79
CA LEU A 116 -2.24 3.46 8.49
C LEU A 116 -2.88 4.22 9.67
N VAL A 117 -3.81 3.57 10.39
CA VAL A 117 -4.42 4.13 11.61
C VAL A 117 -3.35 4.40 12.67
N GLN A 118 -2.42 3.47 12.90
CA GLN A 118 -1.31 3.67 13.84
C GLN A 118 -0.46 4.89 13.46
N PHE A 119 -0.13 5.06 12.16
CA PHE A 119 0.62 6.24 11.71
C PHE A 119 -0.19 7.54 11.79
N ILE A 120 -1.50 7.52 11.59
CA ILE A 120 -2.35 8.70 11.80
C ILE A 120 -2.31 9.14 13.26
N LEU A 121 -2.41 8.19 14.19
CA LEU A 121 -2.36 8.47 15.64
C LEU A 121 -0.99 8.99 16.09
N LEU A 122 0.09 8.47 15.50
CA LEU A 122 1.47 8.82 15.82
C LEU A 122 2.03 9.97 14.94
N SER A 123 1.21 10.56 14.07
CA SER A 123 1.68 11.53 13.06
C SER A 123 2.39 12.73 13.68
N ASP A 124 1.86 13.31 14.75
CA ASP A 124 2.45 14.47 15.42
C ASP A 124 3.79 14.12 16.10
N LEU A 125 3.89 12.91 16.66
CA LEU A 125 5.13 12.42 17.26
C LEU A 125 6.24 12.32 16.20
N PHE A 126 5.98 11.67 15.09
CA PHE A 126 6.96 11.50 14.02
C PHE A 126 7.32 12.82 13.34
N CYS A 127 6.35 13.71 13.12
CA CYS A 127 6.62 15.05 12.59
C CYS A 127 7.48 15.88 13.55
N ALA A 128 7.18 15.84 14.85
CA ALA A 128 7.99 16.53 15.87
C ALA A 128 9.40 15.97 15.97
N ALA A 129 9.55 14.64 15.99
CA ALA A 129 10.86 13.98 16.02
C ALA A 129 11.70 14.33 14.78
N MET A 130 11.08 14.29 13.59
CA MET A 130 11.74 14.66 12.33
C MET A 130 12.16 16.12 12.28
N HIS A 131 11.36 17.02 12.84
CA HIS A 131 11.68 18.45 12.90
C HIS A 131 12.86 18.74 13.83
N ARG A 132 12.89 18.08 15.00
CA ARG A 132 13.93 18.33 16.02
C ARG A 132 15.23 17.60 15.74
N HIS A 133 15.14 16.33 15.32
CA HIS A 133 16.27 15.41 15.17
C HIS A 133 16.17 14.55 13.91
N PRO A 134 16.24 15.13 12.68
CA PRO A 134 15.96 14.43 11.43
C PRO A 134 16.88 13.21 11.22
N ALA A 135 18.18 13.36 11.42
CA ALA A 135 19.14 12.26 11.23
C ALA A 135 18.89 11.11 12.22
N CYS A 136 18.70 11.42 13.50
CA CYS A 136 18.42 10.42 14.54
C CYS A 136 17.10 9.69 14.23
N THR A 137 16.05 10.42 13.84
CA THR A 137 14.75 9.84 13.50
C THR A 137 14.87 8.88 12.31
N MET A 138 15.62 9.24 11.27
CA MET A 138 15.84 8.37 10.11
C MET A 138 16.65 7.12 10.46
N VAL A 139 17.75 7.28 11.24
CA VAL A 139 18.59 6.15 11.66
C VAL A 139 17.79 5.17 12.54
N LEU A 140 17.06 5.67 13.53
CA LEU A 140 16.22 4.83 14.40
C LEU A 140 15.10 4.15 13.62
N SER A 141 14.45 4.87 12.70
CA SER A 141 13.41 4.27 11.84
C SER A 141 13.97 3.16 10.95
N ALA A 142 15.16 3.36 10.39
CA ALA A 142 15.85 2.34 9.62
C ALA A 142 16.22 1.13 10.49
N ALA A 143 16.85 1.36 11.63
CA ALA A 143 17.26 0.31 12.57
C ALA A 143 16.06 -0.54 13.02
N VAL A 144 14.96 0.09 13.43
CA VAL A 144 13.73 -0.60 13.84
C VAL A 144 13.11 -1.40 12.68
N THR A 145 13.01 -0.81 11.50
CA THR A 145 12.44 -1.51 10.33
C THR A 145 13.30 -2.71 9.94
N PHE A 146 14.62 -2.55 9.84
CA PHE A 146 15.53 -3.66 9.50
C PHE A 146 15.56 -4.75 10.57
N ALA A 147 15.52 -4.38 11.85
CA ALA A 147 15.41 -5.35 12.94
C ALA A 147 14.12 -6.18 12.84
N MET A 148 12.97 -5.52 12.63
CA MET A 148 11.70 -6.23 12.46
C MET A 148 11.70 -7.12 11.21
N GLN A 149 12.20 -6.65 10.09
CA GLN A 149 12.28 -7.43 8.85
C GLN A 149 13.27 -8.60 8.97
N GLY A 150 14.39 -8.40 9.67
CA GLY A 150 15.35 -9.46 10.00
C GLY A 150 14.75 -10.54 10.88
N LEU A 151 14.03 -10.16 11.96
CA LEU A 151 13.31 -11.10 12.82
C LEU A 151 12.29 -11.92 12.03
N ILE A 152 11.52 -11.27 11.13
CA ILE A 152 10.55 -11.95 10.27
C ILE A 152 11.26 -12.93 9.33
N ALA A 153 12.36 -12.52 8.71
CA ALA A 153 13.13 -13.38 7.81
C ALA A 153 13.68 -14.60 8.55
N CYS A 154 14.21 -14.43 9.75
CA CYS A 154 14.68 -15.53 10.60
C CYS A 154 13.53 -16.47 11.00
N ALA A 155 12.38 -15.93 11.36
CA ALA A 155 11.22 -16.73 11.73
C ALA A 155 10.66 -17.54 10.55
N VAL A 156 10.52 -16.92 9.38
CA VAL A 156 10.03 -17.58 8.15
C VAL A 156 10.96 -18.73 7.69
N ASN A 157 12.26 -18.58 7.91
CA ASN A 157 13.24 -19.60 7.57
C ASN A 157 13.49 -20.61 8.72
N GLY A 158 12.75 -20.55 9.82
CA GLY A 158 12.83 -21.50 10.92
C GLY A 158 14.02 -21.33 11.86
N TYR A 159 14.79 -20.24 11.74
CA TYR A 159 15.94 -19.98 12.61
C TYR A 159 15.57 -19.52 14.04
N LEU A 160 14.35 -18.99 14.19
CA LEU A 160 13.81 -18.63 15.51
C LEU A 160 12.29 -18.76 15.53
N THR A 161 11.75 -18.98 16.72
CA THR A 161 10.31 -18.91 16.95
C THR A 161 9.97 -17.53 17.50
N PHE A 162 9.18 -16.77 16.71
CA PHE A 162 8.72 -15.44 17.12
C PHE A 162 7.23 -15.51 17.44
N TYR A 163 6.92 -15.39 18.72
CA TYR A 163 5.52 -15.29 19.15
C TYR A 163 5.07 -13.84 19.12
N SER A 164 4.00 -13.58 18.38
CA SER A 164 3.37 -12.26 18.32
C SER A 164 1.85 -12.40 18.31
N PRO A 165 1.12 -11.60 19.12
CA PRO A 165 -0.34 -11.64 19.15
C PRO A 165 -1.00 -11.26 17.81
N LEU A 166 -0.29 -10.51 16.97
CA LEU A 166 -0.72 -10.16 15.61
C LEU A 166 0.41 -10.47 14.61
N PRO A 167 0.08 -10.77 13.35
CA PRO A 167 1.10 -10.88 12.29
C PRO A 167 1.99 -9.65 12.23
N PRO A 168 3.31 -9.78 12.06
CA PRO A 168 4.26 -8.66 12.06
C PRO A 168 3.95 -7.55 11.07
N ALA A 169 3.29 -7.89 9.95
CA ALA A 169 2.84 -6.91 8.96
C ALA A 169 1.79 -5.91 9.48
N ARG A 170 1.16 -6.19 10.63
CA ARG A 170 0.16 -5.30 11.25
C ARG A 170 0.75 -4.28 12.22
N TYR A 171 2.05 -4.32 12.49
CA TYR A 171 2.73 -3.34 13.36
C TYR A 171 3.38 -2.25 12.53
N PHE A 172 3.19 -0.99 12.93
CA PHE A 172 3.82 0.16 12.28
C PHE A 172 5.36 0.09 12.30
N LEU A 173 5.94 -0.58 13.31
CA LEU A 173 7.38 -0.76 13.45
C LEU A 173 8.03 -1.43 12.22
N SER A 174 7.31 -2.37 11.58
CA SER A 174 7.78 -3.05 10.36
C SER A 174 7.87 -2.12 9.14
N TRP A 175 7.27 -0.93 9.21
CA TRP A 175 7.08 -0.02 8.10
C TRP A 175 7.58 1.41 8.36
N VAL A 176 8.12 1.68 9.55
CA VAL A 176 8.34 3.05 10.04
C VAL A 176 9.28 3.85 9.15
N ILE A 177 10.30 3.23 8.52
CA ILE A 177 11.23 3.89 7.59
C ILE A 177 10.50 4.49 6.38
N PHE A 178 9.47 3.84 5.86
CA PHE A 178 8.73 4.33 4.70
C PHE A 178 7.93 5.59 5.05
N TYR A 179 7.30 5.58 6.22
CA TYR A 179 6.51 6.71 6.70
C TYR A 179 7.40 7.91 7.04
N THR A 180 8.46 7.70 7.83
CA THR A 180 9.40 8.76 8.20
C THR A 180 10.21 9.24 7.01
N GLY A 181 10.57 8.35 6.07
CA GLY A 181 11.18 8.71 4.80
C GLY A 181 10.30 9.63 3.97
N GLY A 182 8.97 9.41 3.98
CA GLY A 182 8.01 10.32 3.35
C GLY A 182 8.01 11.70 4.00
N ILE A 183 8.07 11.80 5.33
CA ILE A 183 8.21 13.07 6.05
C ILE A 183 9.52 13.76 5.66
N TRP A 184 10.63 13.02 5.69
CA TRP A 184 11.95 13.53 5.33
C TRP A 184 11.99 14.09 3.90
N LEU A 185 11.44 13.35 2.93
CA LEU A 185 11.34 13.78 1.54
C LEU A 185 10.53 15.08 1.36
N ARG A 186 9.55 15.33 2.22
CA ARG A 186 8.77 16.57 2.19
C ARG A 186 9.55 17.77 2.70
N LEU A 187 10.47 17.55 3.63
CA LEU A 187 11.26 18.61 4.27
C LEU A 187 12.57 18.94 3.52
N HIS A 188 12.98 18.08 2.57
CA HIS A 188 14.24 18.21 1.84
C HIS A 188 13.99 18.13 0.32
N ASP A 189 14.18 19.21 -0.40
CA ASP A 189 13.78 19.33 -1.80
C ASP A 189 14.83 18.83 -2.82
N GLY A 190 16.07 18.58 -2.41
CA GLY A 190 17.17 18.24 -3.32
C GLY A 190 16.93 17.00 -4.20
N TRP A 191 16.18 16.01 -3.71
CA TRP A 191 15.86 14.79 -4.45
C TRP A 191 14.91 15.01 -5.64
N GLN A 192 14.14 16.10 -5.64
CA GLN A 192 13.16 16.43 -6.69
C GLN A 192 13.82 16.75 -8.03
N HIS A 193 15.09 17.12 -8.02
CA HIS A 193 15.89 17.46 -9.21
C HIS A 193 16.76 16.30 -9.70
N CYS A 194 16.53 15.08 -9.19
CA CYS A 194 17.30 13.91 -9.60
C CYS A 194 17.13 13.64 -11.10
N PRO A 195 18.22 13.58 -11.89
CA PRO A 195 18.11 13.34 -13.32
C PRO A 195 17.79 11.87 -13.63
N LEU A 196 17.09 11.62 -14.74
CA LEU A 196 16.73 10.27 -15.17
C LEU A 196 17.94 9.35 -15.34
N ARG A 197 19.08 9.90 -15.80
CA ARG A 197 20.34 9.17 -15.95
C ARG A 197 20.88 8.58 -14.65
N LEU A 198 20.39 9.07 -13.51
CA LEU A 198 20.73 8.55 -12.18
C LEU A 198 19.59 7.71 -11.61
N SER A 199 18.34 8.18 -11.67
CA SER A 199 17.20 7.47 -11.08
C SER A 199 16.89 6.14 -11.77
N LEU A 200 17.10 6.03 -13.10
CA LEU A 200 16.84 4.81 -13.83
C LEU A 200 17.85 3.68 -13.51
N PRO A 201 19.18 3.89 -13.51
CA PRO A 201 20.13 2.85 -13.11
C PRO A 201 19.96 2.41 -11.65
N LEU A 202 19.69 3.34 -10.72
CA LEU A 202 19.42 3.02 -9.32
C LEU A 202 18.18 2.13 -9.18
N TRP A 203 17.14 2.44 -9.93
CA TRP A 203 15.93 1.61 -9.95
C TRP A 203 16.20 0.24 -10.56
N LEU A 204 16.90 0.15 -11.69
CA LEU A 204 17.26 -1.13 -12.32
C LEU A 204 18.07 -2.03 -11.37
N LEU A 205 19.06 -1.46 -10.68
CA LEU A 205 19.87 -2.17 -9.71
C LEU A 205 19.02 -2.70 -8.54
N SER A 206 18.17 -1.85 -7.96
CA SER A 206 17.30 -2.26 -6.86
C SER A 206 16.24 -3.26 -7.28
N ALA A 207 15.69 -3.14 -8.49
CA ALA A 207 14.76 -4.12 -9.07
C ALA A 207 15.45 -5.48 -9.28
N ALA A 208 16.68 -5.49 -9.80
CA ALA A 208 17.47 -6.72 -9.92
C ALA A 208 17.71 -7.36 -8.54
N CYS A 209 18.06 -6.57 -7.53
CA CYS A 209 18.17 -7.05 -6.15
C CYS A 209 16.89 -7.75 -5.67
N VAL A 210 15.72 -7.13 -5.89
CA VAL A 210 14.42 -7.69 -5.49
C VAL A 210 14.15 -9.03 -6.18
N LEU A 211 14.43 -9.13 -7.48
CA LEU A 211 14.24 -10.37 -8.24
C LEU A 211 15.23 -11.46 -7.81
N LEU A 212 16.48 -11.12 -7.58
CA LEU A 212 17.50 -12.06 -7.09
C LEU A 212 17.16 -12.56 -5.68
N THR A 213 16.76 -11.66 -4.78
CA THR A 213 16.32 -12.06 -3.43
C THR A 213 15.13 -13.02 -3.50
N ALA A 214 14.15 -12.77 -4.36
CA ALA A 214 13.00 -13.65 -4.52
C ALA A 214 13.39 -15.01 -5.13
N HIS A 215 14.40 -15.04 -5.99
CA HIS A 215 14.91 -16.27 -6.59
C HIS A 215 15.69 -17.14 -5.59
N PHE A 216 16.62 -16.52 -4.85
CA PHE A 216 17.46 -17.25 -3.89
C PHE A 216 16.79 -17.56 -2.55
N PHE A 217 15.77 -16.74 -2.17
CA PHE A 217 15.03 -16.87 -0.92
C PHE A 217 13.52 -16.92 -1.20
N PRO A 218 13.00 -17.98 -1.84
CA PRO A 218 11.59 -18.07 -2.24
C PRO A 218 10.60 -18.01 -1.07
N SER A 219 11.03 -18.42 0.14
CA SER A 219 10.25 -18.30 1.37
C SER A 219 9.90 -16.85 1.74
N LEU A 220 10.75 -15.89 1.34
CA LEU A 220 10.56 -14.46 1.57
C LEU A 220 9.79 -13.78 0.42
N ALA A 221 9.71 -14.40 -0.74
CA ALA A 221 9.09 -13.81 -1.94
C ALA A 221 7.64 -13.31 -1.73
N PRO A 222 6.76 -13.98 -0.97
CA PRO A 222 5.40 -13.51 -0.72
C PRO A 222 5.30 -12.27 0.16
N SER A 223 6.39 -11.89 0.86
CA SER A 223 6.39 -10.80 1.83
C SER A 223 6.78 -9.47 1.19
N SER A 224 6.10 -8.38 1.62
CA SER A 224 6.56 -7.01 1.38
C SER A 224 7.42 -6.46 2.55
N LEU A 225 7.74 -7.31 3.53
CA LEU A 225 8.59 -6.99 4.70
C LEU A 225 9.99 -7.60 4.49
N ARG A 226 10.71 -7.12 3.48
CA ARG A 226 12.06 -7.56 3.14
C ARG A 226 13.00 -6.36 3.06
N PRO A 227 14.27 -6.50 3.54
CA PRO A 227 15.23 -5.39 3.54
C PRO A 227 15.54 -4.79 2.17
N ASP A 228 15.60 -5.61 1.12
CA ASP A 228 15.83 -5.21 -0.27
C ASP A 228 14.73 -4.28 -0.81
N LEU A 229 13.50 -4.43 -0.32
CA LEU A 229 12.38 -3.57 -0.71
C LEU A 229 12.52 -2.13 -0.19
N VAL A 230 13.29 -1.87 0.86
CA VAL A 230 13.48 -0.50 1.34
C VAL A 230 14.12 0.36 0.27
N LEU A 231 15.25 -0.09 -0.30
CA LEU A 231 15.91 0.63 -1.40
C LEU A 231 15.02 0.69 -2.64
N TYR A 232 14.39 -0.42 -3.00
CA TYR A 232 13.54 -0.52 -4.19
C TYR A 232 12.34 0.44 -4.14
N VAL A 233 11.71 0.62 -3.01
CA VAL A 233 10.58 1.56 -2.83
C VAL A 233 11.01 3.01 -3.05
N PHE A 234 12.14 3.42 -2.45
CA PHE A 234 12.62 4.78 -2.60
C PHE A 234 13.13 5.08 -4.02
N THR A 235 13.83 4.14 -4.65
CA THR A 235 14.28 4.30 -6.04
C THR A 235 13.11 4.27 -7.03
N THR A 236 12.08 3.44 -6.79
CA THR A 236 10.83 3.45 -7.57
C THR A 236 10.10 4.78 -7.40
N GLY A 237 9.95 5.27 -6.17
CA GLY A 237 9.36 6.58 -5.90
C GLY A 237 10.10 7.72 -6.60
N LEU A 238 11.43 7.69 -6.56
CA LEU A 238 12.31 8.66 -7.22
C LEU A 238 12.17 8.62 -8.75
N LEU A 239 12.21 7.42 -9.35
CA LEU A 239 12.01 7.25 -10.79
C LEU A 239 10.65 7.75 -11.24
N LEU A 240 9.59 7.34 -10.56
CA LEU A 240 8.22 7.78 -10.87
C LEU A 240 8.06 9.30 -10.73
N TRP A 241 8.66 9.89 -9.69
CA TRP A 241 8.68 11.35 -9.54
C TRP A 241 9.40 12.02 -10.70
N THR A 242 10.61 11.55 -11.04
CA THR A 242 11.41 12.06 -12.14
C THR A 242 10.67 12.01 -13.48
N LEU A 243 9.92 10.92 -13.72
CA LEU A 243 9.11 10.79 -14.93
C LEU A 243 7.89 11.73 -14.91
N CYS A 244 7.20 11.84 -13.78
CA CYS A 244 6.03 12.70 -13.64
C CYS A 244 6.39 14.20 -13.70
N SER A 245 7.55 14.60 -13.19
CA SER A 245 8.00 16.01 -13.18
C SER A 245 8.40 16.53 -14.57
N ARG A 246 8.63 15.64 -15.53
CA ARG A 246 8.92 16.00 -16.93
C ARG A 246 7.70 16.44 -17.72
N THR A 247 6.50 16.14 -17.22
CA THR A 247 5.24 16.52 -17.86
C THR A 247 4.67 17.74 -17.16
N GLN A 248 4.26 18.77 -17.93
CA GLN A 248 3.61 19.95 -17.36
C GLN A 248 2.29 19.56 -16.67
N THR A 249 1.56 18.60 -17.25
CA THR A 249 0.32 18.06 -16.69
C THR A 249 0.30 16.56 -16.84
N LEU A 250 -0.09 15.86 -15.77
CA LEU A 250 -0.31 14.41 -15.85
C LEU A 250 -1.46 14.07 -16.81
N PRO A 251 -1.36 12.98 -17.58
CA PRO A 251 -2.45 12.50 -18.44
C PRO A 251 -3.76 12.30 -17.65
N ALA A 252 -4.89 12.59 -18.28
CA ALA A 252 -6.20 12.47 -17.65
C ALA A 252 -6.47 11.08 -17.05
N PRO A 253 -6.12 9.95 -17.70
CA PRO A 253 -6.28 8.62 -17.12
C PRO A 253 -5.50 8.44 -15.81
N VAL A 254 -4.26 8.96 -15.73
CA VAL A 254 -3.43 8.86 -14.51
C VAL A 254 -4.08 9.61 -13.35
N ARG A 255 -4.56 10.84 -13.60
CA ARG A 255 -5.29 11.63 -12.59
C ARG A 255 -6.60 10.95 -12.17
N PHE A 256 -7.29 10.30 -13.11
CA PHE A 256 -8.51 9.56 -12.84
C PHE A 256 -8.26 8.35 -11.93
N ILE A 257 -7.24 7.53 -12.23
CA ILE A 257 -6.85 6.39 -11.38
C ILE A 257 -6.43 6.88 -10.00
N ALA A 258 -5.58 7.92 -9.92
CA ALA A 258 -5.14 8.48 -8.64
C ALA A 258 -6.32 8.93 -7.77
N ARG A 259 -7.33 9.55 -8.37
CA ARG A 259 -8.54 10.00 -7.69
C ARG A 259 -9.34 8.84 -7.09
N HIS A 260 -9.42 7.71 -7.78
CA HIS A 260 -10.22 6.56 -7.38
C HIS A 260 -9.38 5.47 -6.68
N SER A 261 -8.08 5.73 -6.44
CA SER A 261 -7.13 4.74 -5.93
C SER A 261 -7.54 4.10 -4.60
N PHE A 262 -8.17 4.85 -3.70
CA PHE A 262 -8.61 4.32 -2.41
C PHE A 262 -9.81 3.36 -2.56
N GLY A 263 -10.80 3.73 -3.37
CA GLY A 263 -11.92 2.84 -3.69
C GLY A 263 -11.44 1.59 -4.44
N LEU A 264 -10.57 1.75 -5.44
CA LEU A 264 -9.94 0.65 -6.16
C LEU A 264 -9.22 -0.29 -5.18
N TYR A 265 -8.42 0.26 -4.25
CA TYR A 265 -7.73 -0.51 -3.21
C TYR A 265 -8.70 -1.35 -2.38
N LEU A 266 -9.85 -0.81 -1.96
CA LEU A 266 -10.81 -1.52 -1.13
C LEU A 266 -11.57 -2.61 -1.88
N VAL A 267 -11.86 -2.40 -3.18
CA VAL A 267 -12.82 -3.21 -3.95
C VAL A 267 -12.15 -4.30 -4.80
N HIS A 268 -10.95 -4.05 -5.37
CA HIS A 268 -10.37 -4.98 -6.36
C HIS A 268 -10.23 -6.42 -5.86
N PRO A 269 -9.89 -6.70 -4.58
CA PRO A 269 -9.79 -8.09 -4.14
C PRO A 269 -11.17 -8.77 -4.05
N MET A 270 -12.24 -7.99 -3.79
CA MET A 270 -13.61 -8.51 -3.82
C MET A 270 -13.96 -9.03 -5.22
N VAL A 271 -13.61 -8.26 -6.27
CA VAL A 271 -13.83 -8.67 -7.67
C VAL A 271 -13.08 -9.97 -7.97
N LEU A 272 -11.82 -10.06 -7.57
CA LEU A 272 -11.01 -11.28 -7.75
C LEU A 272 -11.56 -12.47 -6.92
N ARG A 273 -12.02 -12.23 -5.69
CA ARG A 273 -12.61 -13.25 -4.83
C ARG A 273 -13.91 -13.81 -5.40
N LEU A 274 -14.79 -12.94 -5.88
CA LEU A 274 -16.04 -13.35 -6.52
C LEU A 274 -15.79 -14.16 -7.80
N TRP A 275 -14.82 -13.74 -8.61
CA TRP A 275 -14.42 -14.50 -9.79
C TRP A 275 -13.91 -15.89 -9.41
N ASN A 276 -13.00 -15.98 -8.43
CA ASN A 276 -12.45 -17.26 -7.99
C ASN A 276 -13.57 -18.16 -7.42
N ALA A 277 -14.49 -17.61 -6.62
CA ALA A 277 -15.62 -18.37 -6.09
C ALA A 277 -16.53 -18.89 -7.22
N TRP A 278 -16.83 -18.04 -8.21
CA TRP A 278 -17.63 -18.44 -9.37
C TRP A 278 -16.96 -19.57 -10.16
N THR A 279 -15.66 -19.47 -10.43
CA THR A 279 -14.89 -20.46 -11.20
C THR A 279 -14.71 -21.79 -10.45
N THR A 280 -14.76 -21.80 -9.13
CA THR A 280 -14.72 -23.02 -8.31
C THR A 280 -15.98 -23.86 -8.52
N HIS A 281 -17.15 -23.21 -8.64
CA HIS A 281 -18.43 -23.90 -8.86
C HIS A 281 -18.76 -24.13 -10.36
N HIS A 282 -18.16 -23.34 -11.23
CA HIS A 282 -18.31 -23.40 -12.68
C HIS A 282 -16.93 -23.43 -13.31
N PRO A 283 -16.28 -24.63 -13.41
CA PRO A 283 -14.95 -24.72 -13.99
C PRO A 283 -14.92 -24.01 -15.34
N PRO A 284 -14.08 -22.99 -15.50
CA PRO A 284 -14.08 -22.21 -16.73
C PRO A 284 -13.55 -23.05 -17.87
N VAL A 285 -14.18 -22.94 -19.02
CA VAL A 285 -13.65 -23.47 -20.28
C VAL A 285 -12.30 -22.79 -20.61
N ILE A 286 -12.09 -21.59 -20.06
CA ILE A 286 -10.87 -20.79 -20.25
C ILE A 286 -10.34 -20.34 -18.87
N TYR A 287 -9.14 -20.80 -18.53
CA TYR A 287 -8.41 -20.27 -17.38
C TYR A 287 -7.84 -18.90 -17.72
N LEU A 288 -8.15 -17.88 -16.87
CA LEU A 288 -7.62 -16.54 -17.09
C LEU A 288 -6.11 -16.53 -16.84
N ARG A 289 -5.37 -16.01 -17.82
CA ARG A 289 -3.94 -15.71 -17.71
C ARG A 289 -3.73 -14.48 -16.83
N LEU A 290 -2.50 -14.25 -16.40
CA LEU A 290 -2.13 -13.10 -15.57
C LEU A 290 -2.72 -11.77 -16.08
N SER A 291 -2.58 -11.48 -17.37
CA SER A 291 -3.10 -10.25 -17.97
C SER A 291 -4.61 -10.11 -17.84
N GLN A 292 -5.34 -11.21 -17.99
CA GLN A 292 -6.79 -11.23 -17.87
C GLN A 292 -7.24 -11.06 -16.42
N MET A 293 -6.59 -11.75 -15.46
CA MET A 293 -6.84 -11.56 -14.03
C MET A 293 -6.53 -10.13 -13.60
N TYR A 294 -5.44 -9.55 -14.11
CA TYR A 294 -5.10 -8.16 -13.84
C TYR A 294 -6.15 -7.20 -14.39
N LEU A 295 -6.56 -7.38 -15.65
CA LEU A 295 -7.61 -6.55 -16.28
C LEU A 295 -8.95 -6.69 -15.55
N LEU A 296 -9.30 -7.88 -15.09
CA LEU A 296 -10.51 -8.12 -14.29
C LEU A 296 -10.43 -7.36 -12.94
N GLY A 297 -9.35 -7.55 -12.19
CA GLY A 297 -9.15 -6.89 -10.90
C GLY A 297 -9.07 -5.36 -11.03
N PHE A 298 -8.33 -4.86 -12.02
CA PHE A 298 -8.20 -3.44 -12.28
C PHE A 298 -9.48 -2.83 -12.87
N GLY A 299 -9.99 -3.36 -13.97
CA GLY A 299 -11.15 -2.84 -14.66
C GLY A 299 -12.42 -2.94 -13.82
N GLY A 300 -12.70 -4.13 -13.27
CA GLY A 300 -13.84 -4.36 -12.39
C GLY A 300 -13.73 -3.56 -11.08
N GLY A 301 -12.55 -3.53 -10.47
CA GLY A 301 -12.30 -2.75 -9.26
C GLY A 301 -12.43 -1.24 -9.49
N LEU A 302 -11.89 -0.73 -10.61
CA LEU A 302 -12.01 0.70 -10.96
C LEU A 302 -13.45 1.07 -11.30
N ALA A 303 -14.16 0.25 -12.08
CA ALA A 303 -15.57 0.46 -12.41
C ALA A 303 -16.41 0.51 -11.12
N ALA A 304 -16.22 -0.43 -10.20
CA ALA A 304 -16.91 -0.44 -8.92
C ALA A 304 -16.55 0.80 -8.08
N ALA A 305 -15.28 1.20 -7.99
CA ALA A 305 -14.86 2.41 -7.27
C ALA A 305 -15.48 3.69 -7.86
N VAL A 306 -15.65 3.75 -9.18
CA VAL A 306 -16.35 4.84 -9.87
C VAL A 306 -17.83 4.82 -9.53
N LEU A 307 -18.49 3.67 -9.64
CA LEU A 307 -19.91 3.52 -9.30
C LEU A 307 -20.20 3.93 -7.86
N LEU A 308 -19.35 3.52 -6.90
CA LEU A 308 -19.44 3.96 -5.51
C LEU A 308 -19.40 5.50 -5.39
N SER A 309 -18.66 6.20 -6.25
CA SER A 309 -18.59 7.67 -6.20
C SER A 309 -19.90 8.37 -6.62
N PHE A 310 -20.83 7.66 -7.25
CA PHE A 310 -22.15 8.16 -7.62
C PHE A 310 -23.21 7.99 -6.53
N LEU A 311 -22.96 7.11 -5.56
CA LEU A 311 -23.89 6.88 -4.46
C LEU A 311 -23.95 8.10 -3.52
N PRO A 312 -25.09 8.39 -2.87
CA PRO A 312 -25.24 9.49 -1.92
C PRO A 312 -24.21 9.46 -0.81
N PHE A 313 -23.90 8.27 -0.30
CA PHE A 313 -22.91 8.01 0.76
C PHE A 313 -21.60 7.40 0.22
N GLY A 314 -21.32 7.55 -1.06
CA GLY A 314 -20.19 6.90 -1.72
C GLY A 314 -18.83 7.19 -1.08
N THR A 315 -18.64 8.37 -0.49
CA THR A 315 -17.40 8.69 0.24
C THR A 315 -17.20 7.84 1.51
N LEU A 316 -18.27 7.33 2.13
CA LEU A 316 -18.22 6.40 3.26
C LEU A 316 -17.79 4.99 2.81
N LEU A 317 -17.97 4.69 1.53
CA LEU A 317 -17.56 3.43 0.89
C LEU A 317 -16.18 3.52 0.22
N GLY A 318 -15.46 4.63 0.39
CA GLY A 318 -14.17 4.86 -0.25
C GLY A 318 -14.25 5.48 -1.65
N GLY A 319 -15.43 5.84 -2.12
CA GLY A 319 -15.64 6.55 -3.38
C GLY A 319 -15.01 7.94 -3.38
N ALA A 320 -14.55 8.40 -4.55
CA ALA A 320 -13.96 9.72 -4.71
C ALA A 320 -14.98 10.83 -4.49
N ARG A 321 -14.57 11.93 -3.82
CA ARG A 321 -15.43 13.11 -3.68
C ARG A 321 -15.77 13.71 -5.05
N ARG A 322 -17.03 13.96 -5.32
CA ARG A 322 -17.45 14.74 -6.48
C ARG A 322 -16.99 16.19 -6.29
N LYS A 323 -16.35 16.77 -7.31
CA LYS A 323 -16.22 18.22 -7.38
C LYS A 323 -17.64 18.76 -7.61
N THR A 324 -18.20 19.46 -6.63
CA THR A 324 -19.35 20.33 -6.89
C THR A 324 -18.90 21.34 -7.95
N ARG A 325 -19.56 21.36 -9.09
CA ARG A 325 -19.40 22.48 -10.04
C ARG A 325 -19.93 23.72 -9.31
N SER A 326 -19.01 24.56 -8.85
CA SER A 326 -19.29 25.96 -8.50
C SER A 326 -19.27 26.75 -9.79
#